data_0b2d8736773c8b22b4ff742dd9d835d1
#
_entry.id   0b2d8736773c8b22b4ff742dd9d835d1
#
_cell.length_a   1.000
_cell.length_b   1.000
_cell.length_c   1.000
_cell.angle_alpha   90.00
_cell.angle_beta   90.00
_cell.angle_gamma   90.00
#
_symmetry.space_group_name_H-M   'P 1'
#
loop_
_entity.id
_entity.type
_entity.pdbx_description
1 polymer ?
#
loop_
_entity_poly.entity_id
_entity_poly.type
_entity_poly.pdbx_seq_one_letter_code
_entity_poly.pdbx_strand_id
1 'polypeptide(L)'
;MTKVLILGGGPDAERQVSIDSATGVHQGCLDAGLDAQLLIVDEPTVQDIQSWDADIIFPVLHGKFGEGGQLQQRLTQANRRYVGCQAQAARIAMDKMATKLWAAKLGILTTHAAILDPDSVSDPDRAVCPIRPPLVIKPVADGSSCGLYICKDHAEWTNALTDISKSPNPPISMIEPMITGSEYTVGVIDDGIGTLKALPIINITPASGTYDYQAKYERSDTVYTVNPDLTDDLVANLKDWSLSLCNAIGVRHLARVDFMIDDNANAWLLEANTMPGFTATSLLPKAASADGLSMPQLCKHLVEAATRTHQTAPTR
;
A
#
# COMPACT_ATOMS: atom_id res chain seq x y z
N MET A 1 -26.38 -16.68 -4.98
CA MET A 1 -24.91 -16.59 -5.17
C MET A 1 -24.55 -15.13 -4.90
N THR A 2 -23.49 -14.86 -4.14
CA THR A 2 -23.08 -13.49 -3.82
C THR A 2 -22.58 -12.79 -5.09
N LYS A 3 -23.18 -11.66 -5.43
CA LYS A 3 -22.76 -10.83 -6.57
C LYS A 3 -21.62 -9.92 -6.15
N VAL A 4 -20.47 -10.06 -6.81
CA VAL A 4 -19.27 -9.27 -6.54
C VAL A 4 -18.97 -8.35 -7.71
N LEU A 5 -18.93 -7.05 -7.47
CA LEU A 5 -18.49 -6.07 -8.46
C LEU A 5 -17.05 -5.65 -8.17
N ILE A 6 -16.15 -6.04 -9.07
CA ILE A 6 -14.74 -5.67 -9.01
C ILE A 6 -14.56 -4.33 -9.72
N LEU A 7 -13.93 -3.37 -9.05
CA LEU A 7 -13.61 -2.07 -9.65
C LEU A 7 -12.13 -2.02 -9.99
N GLY A 8 -11.82 -1.60 -11.21
CA GLY A 8 -10.46 -1.27 -11.66
C GLY A 8 -10.41 0.11 -12.32
N GLY A 9 -9.23 0.64 -12.55
CA GLY A 9 -9.03 1.95 -13.17
C GLY A 9 -8.62 3.02 -12.18
N GLY A 10 -9.37 4.10 -12.09
CA GLY A 10 -9.06 5.27 -11.27
C GLY A 10 -8.38 6.39 -12.06
N PRO A 11 -8.29 7.60 -11.48
CA PRO A 11 -7.71 8.78 -12.13
C PRO A 11 -6.18 8.87 -11.98
N ASP A 12 -5.61 8.06 -11.07
CA ASP A 12 -4.20 8.16 -10.68
C ASP A 12 -3.26 7.50 -11.71
N ALA A 13 -1.96 7.77 -11.60
CA ALA A 13 -0.94 7.25 -12.51
C ALA A 13 -0.86 5.71 -12.54
N GLU A 14 -1.33 5.06 -11.49
CA GLU A 14 -1.37 3.59 -11.34
C GLU A 14 -2.59 2.93 -12.02
N ARG A 15 -3.32 3.66 -12.87
CA ARG A 15 -4.54 3.17 -13.54
C ARG A 15 -4.37 1.81 -14.22
N GLN A 16 -3.29 1.60 -14.97
CA GLN A 16 -3.06 0.34 -15.67
C GLN A 16 -2.81 -0.80 -14.69
N VAL A 17 -2.03 -0.57 -13.65
CA VAL A 17 -1.77 -1.56 -12.57
C VAL A 17 -3.07 -1.95 -11.87
N SER A 18 -3.96 -0.99 -11.66
CA SER A 18 -5.29 -1.22 -11.11
C SER A 18 -6.15 -2.10 -12.04
N ILE A 19 -6.16 -1.84 -13.34
CA ILE A 19 -6.90 -2.65 -14.33
C ILE A 19 -6.38 -4.09 -14.34
N ASP A 20 -5.06 -4.28 -14.35
CA ASP A 20 -4.44 -5.60 -14.36
C ASP A 20 -4.73 -6.36 -13.05
N SER A 21 -4.62 -5.69 -11.90
CA SER A 21 -4.97 -6.24 -10.60
C SER A 21 -6.46 -6.62 -10.51
N ALA A 22 -7.34 -5.74 -10.96
CA ALA A 22 -8.79 -5.98 -10.97
C ALA A 22 -9.18 -7.13 -11.91
N THR A 23 -8.50 -7.28 -13.04
CA THR A 23 -8.64 -8.42 -13.95
C THR A 23 -8.24 -9.72 -13.26
N GLY A 24 -7.12 -9.71 -12.52
CA GLY A 24 -6.69 -10.88 -11.72
C GLY A 24 -7.69 -11.25 -10.63
N VAL A 25 -8.23 -10.27 -9.89
CA VAL A 25 -9.27 -10.49 -8.88
C VAL A 25 -10.56 -11.01 -9.51
N HIS A 26 -10.99 -10.44 -10.65
CA HIS A 26 -12.17 -10.89 -11.37
C HIS A 26 -12.08 -12.36 -11.75
N GLN A 27 -10.96 -12.76 -12.39
CA GLN A 27 -10.74 -14.15 -12.74
C GLN A 27 -10.69 -15.05 -11.48
N GLY A 28 -9.98 -14.60 -10.43
CA GLY A 28 -9.93 -15.35 -9.16
C GLY A 28 -11.30 -15.54 -8.51
N CYS A 29 -12.20 -14.55 -8.57
CA CYS A 29 -13.57 -14.67 -8.09
C CYS A 29 -14.39 -15.67 -8.94
N LEU A 30 -14.27 -15.64 -10.26
CA LEU A 30 -14.93 -16.60 -11.15
C LEU A 30 -14.45 -18.03 -10.88
N ASP A 31 -13.14 -18.23 -10.77
CA ASP A 31 -12.54 -19.54 -10.47
C ASP A 31 -12.93 -20.05 -9.07
N ALA A 32 -13.26 -19.15 -8.15
CA ALA A 32 -13.79 -19.48 -6.83
C ALA A 32 -15.30 -19.77 -6.82
N GLY A 33 -15.99 -19.70 -7.98
CA GLY A 33 -17.42 -19.94 -8.14
C GLY A 33 -18.31 -18.78 -7.65
N LEU A 34 -17.80 -17.54 -7.58
CA LEU A 34 -18.58 -16.36 -7.26
C LEU A 34 -19.22 -15.77 -8.55
N ASP A 35 -20.36 -15.09 -8.39
CA ASP A 35 -20.95 -14.27 -9.46
C ASP A 35 -20.23 -12.92 -9.51
N ALA A 36 -19.25 -12.80 -10.40
CA ALA A 36 -18.32 -11.69 -10.43
C ALA A 36 -18.40 -10.89 -11.73
N GLN A 37 -18.36 -9.57 -11.63
CA GLN A 37 -18.31 -8.65 -12.76
C GLN A 37 -17.18 -7.63 -12.58
N LEU A 38 -16.51 -7.28 -13.67
CA LEU A 38 -15.47 -6.27 -13.70
C LEU A 38 -16.04 -4.96 -14.29
N LEU A 39 -15.84 -3.86 -13.58
CA LEU A 39 -16.19 -2.52 -14.04
C LEU A 39 -14.96 -1.60 -13.96
N ILE A 40 -14.59 -1.02 -15.10
CA ILE A 40 -13.53 -0.02 -15.16
C ILE A 40 -14.15 1.36 -14.92
N VAL A 41 -13.65 2.06 -13.93
CA VAL A 41 -14.15 3.37 -13.50
C VAL A 41 -13.03 4.40 -13.47
N ASP A 42 -13.40 5.68 -13.44
CA ASP A 42 -12.51 6.79 -13.11
C ASP A 42 -12.78 7.23 -11.67
N GLU A 43 -13.64 8.22 -11.47
CA GLU A 43 -14.05 8.72 -10.17
C GLU A 43 -15.57 8.58 -9.96
N PRO A 44 -16.09 7.38 -9.65
CA PRO A 44 -17.52 7.17 -9.52
C PRO A 44 -18.10 8.02 -8.39
N THR A 45 -19.26 8.64 -8.66
CA THR A 45 -20.03 9.39 -7.66
C THR A 45 -20.75 8.43 -6.70
N VAL A 46 -21.29 8.98 -5.61
CA VAL A 46 -22.15 8.21 -4.68
C VAL A 46 -23.39 7.66 -5.39
N GLN A 47 -23.98 8.42 -6.31
CA GLN A 47 -25.15 8.01 -7.09
C GLN A 47 -24.82 6.85 -8.04
N ASP A 48 -23.67 6.90 -8.72
CA ASP A 48 -23.20 5.78 -9.55
C ASP A 48 -23.08 4.51 -8.70
N ILE A 49 -22.40 4.61 -7.56
CA ILE A 49 -22.17 3.50 -6.64
C ILE A 49 -23.51 2.92 -6.12
N GLN A 50 -24.48 3.76 -5.82
CA GLN A 50 -25.81 3.33 -5.37
C GLN A 50 -26.58 2.56 -6.43
N SER A 51 -26.36 2.87 -7.72
CA SER A 51 -27.05 2.24 -8.84
C SER A 51 -26.55 0.83 -9.18
N TRP A 52 -25.37 0.41 -8.70
CA TRP A 52 -24.78 -0.87 -9.06
C TRP A 52 -25.50 -2.07 -8.43
N ASP A 53 -25.77 -3.09 -9.22
CA ASP A 53 -26.37 -4.34 -8.78
C ASP A 53 -25.27 -5.30 -8.28
N ALA A 54 -24.87 -5.14 -7.03
CA ALA A 54 -23.85 -5.98 -6.39
C ALA A 54 -24.10 -6.09 -4.88
N ASP A 55 -23.81 -7.25 -4.29
CA ASP A 55 -23.84 -7.45 -2.84
C ASP A 55 -22.55 -6.93 -2.18
N ILE A 56 -21.42 -7.14 -2.83
CA ILE A 56 -20.07 -6.74 -2.38
C ILE A 56 -19.34 -6.01 -3.51
N ILE A 57 -18.67 -4.93 -3.15
CA ILE A 57 -17.74 -4.23 -4.05
C ILE A 57 -16.32 -4.61 -3.67
N PHE A 58 -15.48 -4.98 -4.65
CA PHE A 58 -14.05 -5.22 -4.46
C PHE A 58 -13.29 -4.09 -5.19
N PRO A 59 -12.94 -2.99 -4.50
CA PRO A 59 -12.32 -1.82 -5.11
C PRO A 59 -10.81 -2.04 -5.24
N VAL A 60 -10.34 -2.46 -6.41
CA VAL A 60 -8.92 -2.69 -6.70
C VAL A 60 -8.33 -1.46 -7.41
N LEU A 61 -8.66 -0.27 -6.92
CA LEU A 61 -8.08 0.98 -7.41
C LEU A 61 -6.85 1.33 -6.56
N HIS A 62 -5.77 1.68 -7.24
CA HIS A 62 -4.54 2.13 -6.61
C HIS A 62 -4.44 3.65 -6.61
N GLY A 63 -3.43 4.17 -5.91
CA GLY A 63 -3.16 5.59 -5.82
C GLY A 63 -4.07 6.35 -4.83
N LYS A 64 -3.95 7.66 -4.86
CA LYS A 64 -4.54 8.56 -3.86
C LYS A 64 -6.06 8.48 -3.81
N PHE A 65 -6.73 8.39 -4.97
CA PHE A 65 -8.18 8.25 -5.01
C PHE A 65 -8.63 6.86 -4.53
N GLY A 66 -7.98 5.80 -5.05
CA GLY A 66 -8.38 4.42 -4.85
C GLY A 66 -8.15 3.90 -3.43
N GLU A 67 -7.02 4.27 -2.81
CA GLU A 67 -6.62 3.77 -1.49
C GLU A 67 -6.33 4.86 -0.46
N GLY A 68 -6.49 6.15 -0.83
CA GLY A 68 -6.32 7.29 0.07
C GLY A 68 -7.57 7.69 0.86
N GLY A 69 -8.64 6.89 0.83
CA GLY A 69 -9.85 7.09 1.62
C GLY A 69 -10.99 7.82 0.92
N GLN A 70 -10.78 8.40 -0.26
CA GLN A 70 -11.87 9.09 -0.99
C GLN A 70 -12.90 8.08 -1.52
N LEU A 71 -12.46 7.03 -2.21
CA LEU A 71 -13.34 5.97 -2.71
C LEU A 71 -14.05 5.27 -1.56
N GLN A 72 -13.34 4.93 -0.48
CA GLN A 72 -13.90 4.27 0.70
C GLN A 72 -14.98 5.13 1.37
N GLN A 73 -14.79 6.45 1.39
CA GLN A 73 -15.81 7.39 1.88
C GLN A 73 -17.08 7.37 1.00
N ARG A 74 -16.92 7.39 -0.34
CA ARG A 74 -18.06 7.31 -1.28
C ARG A 74 -18.79 5.97 -1.15
N LEU A 75 -18.07 4.84 -1.02
CA LEU A 75 -18.64 3.51 -0.79
C LEU A 75 -19.44 3.45 0.51
N THR A 76 -18.92 4.04 1.59
CA THR A 76 -19.61 4.12 2.88
C THR A 76 -20.86 5.02 2.80
N GLN A 77 -20.77 6.17 2.15
CA GLN A 77 -21.93 7.09 1.93
C GLN A 77 -23.02 6.44 1.06
N ALA A 78 -22.62 5.60 0.11
CA ALA A 78 -23.54 4.82 -0.69
C ALA A 78 -24.13 3.61 0.06
N ASN A 79 -23.75 3.39 1.33
CA ASN A 79 -24.14 2.24 2.17
C ASN A 79 -23.82 0.90 1.52
N ARG A 80 -22.63 0.78 0.87
CA ARG A 80 -22.20 -0.44 0.21
C ARG A 80 -21.22 -1.23 1.07
N ARG A 81 -21.34 -2.57 1.00
CA ARG A 81 -20.34 -3.49 1.52
C ARG A 81 -19.16 -3.53 0.57
N TYR A 82 -17.95 -3.51 1.09
CA TYR A 82 -16.75 -3.56 0.25
C TYR A 82 -15.55 -4.21 0.95
N VAL A 83 -14.67 -4.78 0.14
CA VAL A 83 -13.38 -5.33 0.58
C VAL A 83 -12.42 -4.17 0.85
N GLY A 84 -11.64 -4.27 1.91
CA GLY A 84 -10.61 -3.29 2.28
C GLY A 84 -11.02 -2.39 3.45
N CYS A 85 -10.15 -1.44 3.74
CA CYS A 85 -10.23 -0.55 4.89
C CYS A 85 -11.36 0.48 4.79
N GLN A 86 -11.79 1.00 5.94
CA GLN A 86 -12.59 2.23 5.97
C GLN A 86 -11.74 3.45 5.64
N ALA A 87 -12.40 4.55 5.26
CA ALA A 87 -11.77 5.78 4.81
C ALA A 87 -10.71 6.35 5.77
N GLN A 88 -10.93 6.24 7.08
CA GLN A 88 -9.99 6.74 8.09
C GLN A 88 -8.69 5.95 8.07
N ALA A 89 -8.76 4.62 8.12
CA ALA A 89 -7.59 3.76 8.08
C ALA A 89 -6.81 3.93 6.76
N ALA A 90 -7.54 3.99 5.63
CA ALA A 90 -6.96 4.23 4.32
C ALA A 90 -6.19 5.57 4.25
N ARG A 91 -6.75 6.66 4.79
CA ARG A 91 -6.06 7.95 4.86
C ARG A 91 -4.80 7.92 5.71
N ILE A 92 -4.85 7.26 6.88
CA ILE A 92 -3.68 7.14 7.76
C ILE A 92 -2.58 6.34 7.06
N ALA A 93 -2.92 5.22 6.43
CA ALA A 93 -1.96 4.38 5.74
C ALA A 93 -1.33 5.07 4.53
N MET A 94 -2.11 5.84 3.76
CA MET A 94 -1.63 6.60 2.61
C MET A 94 -0.69 7.73 3.02
N ASP A 95 -0.91 8.36 4.19
CA ASP A 95 -0.07 9.41 4.74
C ASP A 95 1.13 8.81 5.48
N LYS A 96 2.31 8.84 4.83
CA LYS A 96 3.54 8.30 5.38
C LYS A 96 3.97 8.96 6.69
N MET A 97 3.68 10.25 6.88
CA MET A 97 3.97 10.93 8.14
C MET A 97 3.04 10.46 9.26
N ALA A 98 1.75 10.29 8.97
CA ALA A 98 0.80 9.73 9.93
C ALA A 98 1.15 8.28 10.29
N THR A 99 1.51 7.45 9.31
CA THR A 99 1.96 6.06 9.53
C THR A 99 3.20 6.01 10.41
N LYS A 100 4.20 6.89 10.20
CA LYS A 100 5.39 6.99 11.04
C LYS A 100 5.06 7.39 12.50
N LEU A 101 4.12 8.30 12.69
CA LEU A 101 3.67 8.69 14.04
C LEU A 101 3.02 7.52 14.78
N TRP A 102 2.21 6.72 14.11
CA TRP A 102 1.64 5.50 14.69
C TRP A 102 2.71 4.45 14.98
N ALA A 103 3.68 4.26 14.08
CA ALA A 103 4.81 3.37 14.30
C ALA A 103 5.61 3.76 15.54
N ALA A 104 5.98 5.03 15.66
CA ALA A 104 6.71 5.55 16.82
C ALA A 104 5.93 5.35 18.13
N LYS A 105 4.61 5.59 18.12
CA LYS A 105 3.74 5.33 19.29
C LYS A 105 3.73 3.85 19.71
N LEU A 106 3.89 2.95 18.76
CA LEU A 106 3.91 1.49 18.99
C LEU A 106 5.33 0.96 19.28
N GLY A 107 6.35 1.81 19.28
CA GLY A 107 7.75 1.40 19.46
C GLY A 107 8.35 0.72 18.24
N ILE A 108 7.72 0.84 17.06
CA ILE A 108 8.23 0.33 15.80
C ILE A 108 9.24 1.34 15.25
N LEU A 109 10.44 0.87 14.90
CA LEU A 109 11.48 1.74 14.36
C LEU A 109 11.04 2.33 13.02
N THR A 110 11.21 3.64 12.91
CA THR A 110 11.05 4.39 11.67
C THR A 110 12.03 5.57 11.68
N THR A 111 12.50 6.02 10.52
CA THR A 111 13.39 7.16 10.43
C THR A 111 12.68 8.45 10.89
N HIS A 112 13.43 9.37 11.46
CA HIS A 112 12.93 10.74 11.58
C HIS A 112 12.69 11.33 10.18
N ALA A 113 11.72 12.22 10.07
CA ALA A 113 11.38 12.83 8.80
C ALA A 113 10.96 14.29 8.99
N ALA A 114 11.13 15.07 7.95
CA ALA A 114 10.65 16.45 7.87
C ALA A 114 9.82 16.63 6.61
N ILE A 115 8.85 17.54 6.65
CA ILE A 115 8.16 17.99 5.43
C ILE A 115 9.12 18.87 4.63
N LEU A 116 9.19 18.66 3.34
CA LEU A 116 9.93 19.52 2.42
C LEU A 116 9.29 20.90 2.40
N ASP A 117 10.08 21.91 2.77
CA ASP A 117 9.63 23.30 2.76
C ASP A 117 9.30 23.73 1.32
N PRO A 118 8.08 24.22 1.05
CA PRO A 118 7.72 24.77 -0.25
C PRO A 118 8.66 25.88 -0.75
N ASP A 119 9.20 26.70 0.15
CA ASP A 119 10.16 27.76 -0.20
C ASP A 119 11.48 27.18 -0.71
N SER A 120 11.88 26.00 -0.21
CA SER A 120 13.04 25.27 -0.73
C SER A 120 12.83 24.76 -2.16
N VAL A 121 11.60 24.47 -2.55
CA VAL A 121 11.25 24.07 -3.92
C VAL A 121 11.24 25.27 -4.87
N SER A 122 10.84 26.45 -4.38
CA SER A 122 10.76 27.66 -5.20
C SER A 122 12.14 28.31 -5.46
N ASP A 123 13.13 28.09 -4.58
CA ASP A 123 14.52 28.59 -4.73
C ASP A 123 15.52 27.47 -4.34
N PRO A 124 15.71 26.46 -5.22
CA PRO A 124 16.56 25.29 -4.94
C PRO A 124 18.01 25.63 -4.60
N ASP A 125 18.55 26.70 -5.16
CA ASP A 125 19.95 27.12 -4.93
C ASP A 125 20.19 27.68 -3.53
N ARG A 126 19.14 28.16 -2.87
CA ARG A 126 19.17 28.67 -1.49
C ARG A 126 18.59 27.72 -0.47
N ALA A 127 18.07 26.60 -0.92
CA ALA A 127 17.44 25.63 -0.05
C ALA A 127 18.42 25.07 0.98
N VAL A 128 18.02 25.11 2.25
CA VAL A 128 18.78 24.47 3.34
C VAL A 128 18.34 23.03 3.45
N CYS A 129 19.26 22.10 3.24
CA CYS A 129 19.00 20.67 3.41
C CYS A 129 18.87 20.35 4.92
N PRO A 130 17.66 19.96 5.40
CA PRO A 130 17.44 19.79 6.84
C PRO A 130 18.03 18.49 7.39
N ILE A 131 18.36 17.54 6.52
CA ILE A 131 18.91 16.22 6.86
C ILE A 131 20.17 16.02 6.01
N ARG A 132 21.29 15.68 6.65
CA ARG A 132 22.54 15.42 5.94
C ARG A 132 22.40 14.21 4.99
N PRO A 133 22.79 14.34 3.71
CA PRO A 133 22.84 13.19 2.80
C PRO A 133 23.74 12.06 3.29
N PRO A 134 23.45 10.77 2.95
CA PRO A 134 22.42 10.37 1.99
C PRO A 134 20.99 10.41 2.58
N LEU A 135 20.06 10.91 1.76
CA LEU A 135 18.65 11.08 2.15
C LEU A 135 17.71 10.69 1.01
N VAL A 136 16.42 10.57 1.34
CA VAL A 136 15.34 10.32 0.39
C VAL A 136 14.34 11.46 0.46
N ILE A 137 13.90 11.95 -0.70
CA ILE A 137 12.71 12.80 -0.84
C ILE A 137 11.61 11.96 -1.48
N LYS A 138 10.42 11.99 -0.93
CA LYS A 138 9.27 11.26 -1.49
C LYS A 138 7.96 11.97 -1.14
N PRO A 139 6.90 11.84 -1.97
CA PRO A 139 5.59 12.34 -1.61
C PRO A 139 5.08 11.73 -0.30
N VAL A 140 4.43 12.55 0.53
CA VAL A 140 3.81 12.11 1.78
C VAL A 140 2.68 11.12 1.50
N ALA A 141 1.89 11.39 0.46
CA ALA A 141 0.70 10.62 0.12
C ALA A 141 0.70 10.27 -1.37
N ASP A 142 1.49 9.27 -1.74
CA ASP A 142 1.51 8.70 -3.09
C ASP A 142 2.08 7.29 -3.04
N GLY A 143 1.80 6.49 -4.09
CA GLY A 143 2.21 5.09 -4.22
C GLY A 143 3.32 4.85 -5.24
N SER A 144 3.67 3.58 -5.44
CA SER A 144 4.51 3.05 -6.54
C SER A 144 5.87 3.72 -6.72
N SER A 145 6.46 4.28 -5.67
CA SER A 145 7.74 5.03 -5.74
C SER A 145 7.71 6.22 -6.71
N CYS A 146 6.54 6.72 -7.10
CA CYS A 146 6.41 7.92 -7.91
C CYS A 146 6.92 9.13 -7.14
N GLY A 147 7.75 9.96 -7.78
CA GLY A 147 8.34 11.15 -7.14
C GLY A 147 9.35 10.87 -6.03
N LEU A 148 9.92 9.65 -5.99
CA LEU A 148 11.00 9.29 -5.07
C LEU A 148 12.35 9.72 -5.65
N TYR A 149 13.11 10.46 -4.85
CA TYR A 149 14.47 10.88 -5.16
C TYR A 149 15.43 10.38 -4.07
N ILE A 150 16.48 9.70 -4.48
CA ILE A 150 17.60 9.31 -3.61
C ILE A 150 18.70 10.36 -3.82
N CYS A 151 19.08 11.05 -2.76
CA CYS A 151 20.09 12.09 -2.80
C CYS A 151 21.31 11.65 -1.98
N LYS A 152 22.38 11.24 -2.66
CA LYS A 152 23.62 10.78 -2.03
C LYS A 152 24.49 11.92 -1.53
N ASP A 153 24.33 13.09 -2.15
CA ASP A 153 25.06 14.31 -1.83
C ASP A 153 24.19 15.57 -2.02
N HIS A 154 24.78 16.74 -1.79
CA HIS A 154 24.08 18.01 -1.90
C HIS A 154 23.75 18.40 -3.35
N ALA A 155 24.54 17.96 -4.32
CA ALA A 155 24.25 18.23 -5.72
C ALA A 155 23.00 17.46 -6.19
N GLU A 156 22.87 16.19 -5.81
CA GLU A 156 21.66 15.37 -6.07
C GLU A 156 20.43 15.95 -5.35
N TRP A 157 20.61 16.50 -4.13
CA TRP A 157 19.55 17.24 -3.43
C TRP A 157 19.07 18.46 -4.25
N THR A 158 19.96 19.33 -4.69
CA THR A 158 19.59 20.50 -5.49
C THR A 158 18.93 20.12 -6.82
N ASN A 159 19.43 19.07 -7.48
CA ASN A 159 18.84 18.54 -8.71
C ASN A 159 17.42 18.02 -8.47
N ALA A 160 17.18 17.30 -7.38
CA ALA A 160 15.85 16.80 -7.00
C ALA A 160 14.86 17.95 -6.77
N LEU A 161 15.27 19.00 -6.05
CA LEU A 161 14.43 20.19 -5.84
C LEU A 161 14.11 20.89 -7.16
N THR A 162 15.12 21.05 -8.04
CA THR A 162 14.95 21.62 -9.38
C THR A 162 13.95 20.81 -10.21
N ASP A 163 13.96 19.48 -10.08
CA ASP A 163 13.03 18.61 -10.79
C ASP A 163 11.61 18.74 -10.22
N ILE A 164 11.46 18.74 -8.91
CA ILE A 164 10.18 18.94 -8.23
C ILE A 164 9.57 20.29 -8.59
N SER A 165 10.38 21.36 -8.69
CA SER A 165 9.92 22.71 -9.04
C SER A 165 9.34 22.86 -10.45
N LYS A 166 9.66 21.92 -11.37
CA LYS A 166 9.07 21.90 -12.73
C LYS A 166 7.60 21.50 -12.75
N SER A 167 7.12 20.85 -11.70
CA SER A 167 5.70 20.50 -11.57
C SER A 167 4.89 21.75 -11.23
N PRO A 168 3.79 22.04 -11.96
CA PRO A 168 2.92 23.17 -11.62
C PRO A 168 2.19 22.98 -10.27
N ASN A 169 2.06 21.74 -9.83
CA ASN A 169 1.45 21.36 -8.56
C ASN A 169 2.29 20.25 -7.92
N PRO A 170 3.44 20.56 -7.32
CA PRO A 170 4.28 19.56 -6.71
C PRO A 170 3.55 18.93 -5.50
N PRO A 171 3.64 17.60 -5.30
CA PRO A 171 3.05 16.97 -4.15
C PRO A 171 3.77 17.41 -2.87
N ILE A 172 3.02 17.49 -1.76
CA ILE A 172 3.64 17.63 -0.44
C ILE A 172 4.58 16.45 -0.25
N SER A 173 5.87 16.73 -0.11
CA SER A 173 6.92 15.73 0.01
C SER A 173 7.53 15.74 1.40
N MET A 174 8.08 14.61 1.79
CA MET A 174 8.86 14.44 3.01
C MET A 174 10.30 14.10 2.67
N ILE A 175 11.18 14.39 3.63
CA ILE A 175 12.59 14.09 3.58
C ILE A 175 12.93 13.19 4.76
N GLU A 176 13.70 12.15 4.52
CA GLU A 176 14.18 11.25 5.58
C GLU A 176 15.59 10.73 5.28
N PRO A 177 16.38 10.28 6.28
CA PRO A 177 17.63 9.60 6.03
C PRO A 177 17.44 8.38 5.15
N MET A 178 18.34 8.17 4.20
CA MET A 178 18.38 6.94 3.42
C MET A 178 18.81 5.79 4.31
N ILE A 179 18.04 4.69 4.29
CA ILE A 179 18.43 3.43 4.92
C ILE A 179 19.10 2.57 3.86
N THR A 180 20.29 2.05 4.18
CA THR A 180 20.97 1.05 3.36
C THR A 180 20.65 -0.33 3.92
N GLY A 181 20.20 -1.25 3.08
CA GLY A 181 19.81 -2.58 3.51
C GLY A 181 18.97 -3.31 2.46
N SER A 182 18.20 -4.28 2.92
CA SER A 182 17.30 -5.08 2.07
C SER A 182 15.84 -4.79 2.40
N GLU A 183 15.00 -4.80 1.38
CA GLU A 183 13.57 -4.53 1.53
C GLU A 183 12.77 -5.82 1.79
N TYR A 184 11.86 -5.76 2.75
CA TYR A 184 11.00 -6.86 3.15
C TYR A 184 9.55 -6.39 3.25
N THR A 185 8.64 -7.31 2.99
CA THR A 185 7.22 -7.03 3.10
C THR A 185 6.47 -8.13 3.84
N VAL A 186 5.48 -7.72 4.61
CA VAL A 186 4.57 -8.60 5.34
C VAL A 186 3.15 -8.36 4.84
N GLY A 187 2.57 -9.36 4.19
CA GLY A 187 1.14 -9.37 3.90
C GLY A 187 0.33 -9.58 5.18
N VAL A 188 -0.78 -8.89 5.30
CA VAL A 188 -1.73 -9.05 6.40
C VAL A 188 -3.11 -9.28 5.82
N ILE A 189 -3.82 -10.31 6.28
CA ILE A 189 -5.21 -10.59 5.86
C ILE A 189 -6.08 -10.89 7.08
N ASP A 190 -7.41 -10.78 6.92
CA ASP A 190 -8.37 -11.32 7.89
C ASP A 190 -8.14 -12.83 8.08
N ASP A 191 -8.23 -13.33 9.29
CA ASP A 191 -7.97 -14.75 9.62
C ASP A 191 -9.18 -15.68 9.38
N GLY A 192 -10.27 -15.13 8.88
CA GLY A 192 -11.54 -15.86 8.66
C GLY A 192 -12.55 -15.71 9.78
N ILE A 193 -12.18 -15.13 10.92
CA ILE A 193 -13.07 -14.89 12.07
C ILE A 193 -13.13 -13.43 12.51
N GLY A 194 -12.47 -12.53 11.77
CA GLY A 194 -12.54 -11.07 11.96
C GLY A 194 -11.35 -10.47 12.68
N THR A 195 -10.26 -11.22 12.90
CA THR A 195 -8.96 -10.72 13.32
C THR A 195 -7.97 -10.75 12.17
N LEU A 196 -6.85 -10.07 12.32
CA LEU A 196 -5.82 -10.03 11.29
C LEU A 196 -4.75 -11.09 11.57
N LYS A 197 -4.23 -11.73 10.53
CA LYS A 197 -3.06 -12.59 10.57
C LYS A 197 -1.99 -12.10 9.60
N ALA A 198 -0.72 -12.26 10.00
CA ALA A 198 0.43 -11.99 9.15
C ALA A 198 0.76 -13.20 8.28
N LEU A 199 0.99 -12.96 7.00
CA LEU A 199 1.42 -13.94 6.02
C LEU A 199 2.94 -14.16 6.07
N PRO A 200 3.47 -15.17 5.35
CA PRO A 200 4.89 -15.33 5.12
C PRO A 200 5.57 -14.04 4.63
N ILE A 201 6.74 -13.74 5.19
CA ILE A 201 7.54 -12.58 4.82
C ILE A 201 8.14 -12.80 3.43
N ILE A 202 8.22 -11.73 2.64
CA ILE A 202 8.91 -11.76 1.35
C ILE A 202 10.04 -10.74 1.39
N ASN A 203 11.25 -11.17 1.03
CA ASN A 203 12.37 -10.29 0.70
C ASN A 203 12.27 -9.87 -0.76
N ILE A 204 12.55 -8.61 -1.03
CA ILE A 204 12.50 -7.99 -2.35
C ILE A 204 13.93 -7.59 -2.74
N THR A 205 14.48 -8.21 -3.77
CA THR A 205 15.84 -7.96 -4.25
C THR A 205 15.78 -7.48 -5.71
N PRO A 206 15.68 -6.17 -5.95
CA PRO A 206 15.73 -5.62 -7.30
C PRO A 206 17.16 -5.66 -7.84
N ALA A 207 17.34 -6.05 -9.10
CA ALA A 207 18.66 -6.10 -9.73
C ALA A 207 19.35 -4.71 -9.81
N SER A 208 18.56 -3.64 -9.84
CA SER A 208 19.05 -2.24 -9.81
C SER A 208 19.49 -1.74 -8.44
N GLY A 209 19.25 -2.52 -7.38
CA GLY A 209 19.47 -2.09 -6.00
C GLY A 209 18.41 -1.15 -5.42
N THR A 210 17.46 -0.69 -6.24
CA THR A 210 16.34 0.17 -5.79
C THR A 210 15.03 -0.40 -6.32
N TYR A 211 14.03 -0.54 -5.45
CA TYR A 211 12.70 -1.04 -5.81
C TYR A 211 11.81 0.13 -6.25
N ASP A 212 12.14 0.68 -7.41
CA ASP A 212 11.42 1.77 -8.07
C ASP A 212 10.23 1.28 -8.90
N TYR A 213 9.53 2.20 -9.56
CA TYR A 213 8.37 1.88 -10.42
C TYR A 213 8.70 0.85 -11.50
N GLN A 214 9.87 0.99 -12.14
CA GLN A 214 10.31 0.07 -13.19
C GLN A 214 10.56 -1.34 -12.64
N ALA A 215 11.20 -1.43 -11.47
CA ALA A 215 11.45 -2.72 -10.80
C ALA A 215 10.14 -3.39 -10.31
N LYS A 216 9.10 -2.59 -10.01
CA LYS A 216 7.78 -3.08 -9.57
C LYS A 216 6.93 -3.63 -10.72
N TYR A 217 6.92 -2.96 -11.88
CA TYR A 217 5.90 -3.20 -12.92
C TYR A 217 6.44 -3.46 -14.32
N GLU A 218 7.64 -3.01 -14.66
CA GLU A 218 8.17 -3.09 -16.03
C GLU A 218 9.28 -4.14 -16.18
N ARG A 219 10.10 -4.32 -15.13
CA ARG A 219 11.25 -5.22 -15.15
C ARG A 219 10.89 -6.57 -14.55
N SER A 220 11.47 -7.64 -15.10
CA SER A 220 11.28 -9.01 -14.62
C SER A 220 12.49 -9.55 -13.83
N ASP A 221 13.45 -8.70 -13.49
CA ASP A 221 14.71 -9.07 -12.85
C ASP A 221 14.73 -8.86 -11.33
N THR A 222 13.59 -8.47 -10.74
CA THR A 222 13.43 -8.45 -9.28
C THR A 222 13.22 -9.87 -8.74
N VAL A 223 14.05 -10.27 -7.80
CA VAL A 223 13.95 -11.57 -7.11
C VAL A 223 13.12 -11.41 -5.85
N TYR A 224 12.12 -12.29 -5.68
CA TYR A 224 11.26 -12.35 -4.51
C TYR A 224 11.52 -13.65 -3.75
N THR A 225 12.08 -13.57 -2.56
CA THR A 225 12.35 -14.72 -1.71
C THR A 225 11.31 -14.82 -0.60
N VAL A 226 10.48 -15.86 -0.65
CA VAL A 226 9.48 -16.13 0.38
C VAL A 226 10.12 -16.87 1.55
N ASN A 227 9.78 -16.51 2.79
CA ASN A 227 10.42 -17.01 4.01
C ASN A 227 11.94 -16.87 3.94
N PRO A 228 12.48 -15.65 3.77
CA PRO A 228 13.91 -15.43 3.72
C PRO A 228 14.59 -15.89 5.01
N ASP A 229 15.89 -16.16 4.93
CA ASP A 229 16.72 -16.57 6.07
C ASP A 229 16.91 -15.37 7.02
N LEU A 230 16.02 -15.25 8.01
CA LEU A 230 16.02 -14.27 9.08
C LEU A 230 16.01 -14.99 10.42
N THR A 231 16.50 -14.34 11.48
CA THR A 231 16.38 -14.89 12.83
C THR A 231 14.92 -15.00 13.26
N ASP A 232 14.59 -15.99 14.09
CA ASP A 232 13.22 -16.20 14.58
C ASP A 232 12.65 -14.94 15.26
N ASP A 233 13.47 -14.23 16.04
CA ASP A 233 13.09 -12.98 16.71
C ASP A 233 12.71 -11.89 15.68
N LEU A 234 13.48 -11.76 14.60
CA LEU A 234 13.20 -10.77 13.57
C LEU A 234 11.93 -11.11 12.78
N VAL A 235 11.72 -12.39 12.47
CA VAL A 235 10.48 -12.88 11.85
C VAL A 235 9.28 -12.58 12.74
N ALA A 236 9.38 -12.87 14.04
CA ALA A 236 8.32 -12.60 15.00
C ALA A 236 8.03 -11.09 15.08
N ASN A 237 9.07 -10.27 15.24
CA ASN A 237 8.94 -8.82 15.35
C ASN A 237 8.27 -8.20 14.11
N LEU A 238 8.71 -8.55 12.89
CA LEU A 238 8.12 -8.03 11.66
C LEU A 238 6.63 -8.34 11.55
N LYS A 239 6.23 -9.57 11.90
CA LYS A 239 4.83 -9.98 11.92
C LYS A 239 4.02 -9.25 12.98
N ASP A 240 4.51 -9.19 14.21
CA ASP A 240 3.84 -8.55 15.35
C ASP A 240 3.71 -7.03 15.15
N TRP A 241 4.74 -6.38 14.61
CA TRP A 241 4.69 -4.96 14.28
C TRP A 241 3.69 -4.68 13.16
N SER A 242 3.65 -5.53 12.13
CA SER A 242 2.68 -5.39 11.04
C SER A 242 1.25 -5.52 11.56
N LEU A 243 0.97 -6.51 12.40
CA LEU A 243 -0.34 -6.69 13.03
C LEU A 243 -0.69 -5.54 13.96
N SER A 244 0.27 -5.11 14.81
CA SER A 244 0.07 -4.01 15.76
C SER A 244 -0.24 -2.70 15.05
N LEU A 245 0.51 -2.37 13.98
CA LEU A 245 0.26 -1.19 13.17
C LEU A 245 -1.10 -1.26 12.49
N CYS A 246 -1.39 -2.37 11.81
CA CYS A 246 -2.66 -2.57 11.10
C CYS A 246 -3.86 -2.45 12.05
N ASN A 247 -3.80 -3.06 13.23
CA ASN A 247 -4.86 -2.98 14.23
C ASN A 247 -4.99 -1.54 14.77
N ALA A 248 -3.88 -0.85 15.05
CA ALA A 248 -3.89 0.49 15.61
C ALA A 248 -4.49 1.54 14.66
N ILE A 249 -4.25 1.43 13.36
CA ILE A 249 -4.82 2.34 12.36
C ILE A 249 -6.21 1.90 11.87
N GLY A 250 -6.68 0.72 12.26
CA GLY A 250 -8.00 0.21 11.91
C GLY A 250 -8.07 -0.46 10.54
N VAL A 251 -6.99 -1.13 10.10
CA VAL A 251 -7.01 -1.98 8.90
C VAL A 251 -8.00 -3.11 9.10
N ARG A 252 -8.71 -3.45 8.04
CA ARG A 252 -9.56 -4.64 7.96
C ARG A 252 -9.36 -5.33 6.61
N HIS A 253 -9.60 -6.61 6.58
CA HIS A 253 -9.56 -7.53 5.45
C HIS A 253 -8.15 -7.77 4.89
N LEU A 254 -7.39 -6.75 4.51
CA LEU A 254 -6.05 -6.90 3.92
C LEU A 254 -5.20 -5.65 4.07
N ALA A 255 -3.88 -5.86 4.10
CA ALA A 255 -2.86 -4.83 3.93
C ALA A 255 -1.51 -5.46 3.56
N ARG A 256 -0.53 -4.62 3.28
CA ARG A 256 0.88 -4.97 3.17
C ARG A 256 1.68 -3.92 3.93
N VAL A 257 2.63 -4.38 4.75
CA VAL A 257 3.50 -3.51 5.52
C VAL A 257 4.94 -3.72 5.05
N ASP A 258 5.61 -2.65 4.68
CA ASP A 258 6.92 -2.69 4.04
C ASP A 258 8.00 -2.17 5.01
N PHE A 259 9.12 -2.89 5.06
CA PHE A 259 10.26 -2.61 5.94
C PHE A 259 11.57 -2.60 5.17
N MET A 260 12.53 -1.81 5.65
CA MET A 260 13.94 -1.94 5.29
C MET A 260 14.69 -2.55 6.47
N ILE A 261 15.49 -3.59 6.25
CA ILE A 261 16.39 -4.14 7.27
C ILE A 261 17.81 -3.72 6.94
N ASP A 262 18.43 -2.99 7.86
CA ASP A 262 19.82 -2.51 7.70
C ASP A 262 20.86 -3.57 8.05
N ASP A 263 22.14 -3.27 7.80
CA ASP A 263 23.27 -4.18 8.06
C ASP A 263 23.46 -4.52 9.54
N ASN A 264 22.80 -3.78 10.45
CA ASN A 264 22.80 -4.06 11.89
C ASN A 264 21.58 -4.87 12.33
N ALA A 265 20.81 -5.40 11.38
CA ALA A 265 19.56 -6.13 11.60
C ALA A 265 18.45 -5.28 12.24
N ASN A 266 18.49 -3.95 12.16
CA ASN A 266 17.38 -3.11 12.55
C ASN A 266 16.34 -3.08 11.41
N ALA A 267 15.10 -3.36 11.74
CA ALA A 267 14.01 -3.28 10.77
C ALA A 267 13.27 -1.95 10.92
N TRP A 268 13.28 -1.17 9.85
CA TRP A 268 12.71 0.17 9.75
C TRP A 268 11.42 0.13 8.95
N LEU A 269 10.32 0.54 9.53
CA LEU A 269 9.05 0.67 8.81
C LEU A 269 9.17 1.73 7.71
N LEU A 270 8.77 1.38 6.50
CA LEU A 270 8.67 2.29 5.36
C LEU A 270 7.26 2.83 5.18
N GLU A 271 6.28 1.94 5.01
CA GLU A 271 4.88 2.28 4.74
C GLU A 271 3.93 1.12 5.02
N ALA A 272 2.63 1.42 5.06
CA ALA A 272 1.55 0.44 5.03
C ALA A 272 0.65 0.71 3.82
N ASN A 273 0.32 -0.33 3.06
CA ASN A 273 -0.53 -0.26 1.88
C ASN A 273 -1.82 -1.04 2.15
N THR A 274 -2.97 -0.39 2.02
CA THR A 274 -4.29 -0.97 2.37
C THR A 274 -5.03 -1.60 1.19
N MET A 275 -4.53 -1.43 -0.04
CA MET A 275 -5.01 -2.15 -1.23
C MET A 275 -3.82 -2.54 -2.10
N PRO A 276 -3.02 -3.54 -1.67
CA PRO A 276 -1.88 -4.00 -2.46
C PRO A 276 -2.33 -4.62 -3.79
N GLY A 277 -1.41 -4.68 -4.76
CA GLY A 277 -1.69 -5.24 -6.08
C GLY A 277 -2.08 -6.71 -6.07
N PHE A 278 -2.82 -7.11 -7.12
CA PHE A 278 -3.31 -8.48 -7.33
C PHE A 278 -2.92 -9.03 -8.71
N THR A 279 -1.86 -8.53 -9.30
CA THR A 279 -1.30 -9.13 -10.53
C THR A 279 -0.59 -10.45 -10.23
N ALA A 280 -0.22 -11.20 -11.24
CA ALA A 280 0.52 -12.47 -11.08
C ALA A 280 1.87 -12.31 -10.36
N THR A 281 2.47 -11.11 -10.40
CA THR A 281 3.74 -10.78 -9.73
C THR A 281 3.55 -10.13 -8.37
N SER A 282 2.34 -9.78 -7.98
CA SER A 282 2.05 -9.03 -6.76
C SER A 282 2.38 -9.80 -5.48
N LEU A 283 2.86 -9.08 -4.48
CA LEU A 283 3.45 -9.64 -3.27
C LEU A 283 2.41 -10.25 -2.31
N LEU A 284 1.23 -9.62 -2.18
CA LEU A 284 0.19 -10.18 -1.31
C LEU A 284 -0.32 -11.55 -1.80
N PRO A 285 -0.66 -11.74 -3.10
CA PRO A 285 -1.00 -13.07 -3.61
C PRO A 285 0.13 -14.10 -3.48
N LYS A 286 1.40 -13.68 -3.65
CA LYS A 286 2.57 -14.57 -3.44
C LYS A 286 2.67 -15.02 -1.98
N ALA A 287 2.54 -14.11 -1.03
CA ALA A 287 2.56 -14.42 0.39
C ALA A 287 1.39 -15.34 0.78
N ALA A 288 0.18 -15.06 0.27
CA ALA A 288 -0.99 -15.89 0.49
C ALA A 288 -0.84 -17.30 -0.09
N SER A 289 -0.26 -17.43 -1.29
CA SER A 289 0.03 -18.73 -1.91
C SER A 289 1.01 -19.55 -1.07
N ALA A 290 2.03 -18.92 -0.50
CA ALA A 290 2.98 -19.58 0.40
C ALA A 290 2.34 -19.99 1.74
N ASP A 291 1.26 -19.36 2.14
CA ASP A 291 0.42 -19.70 3.30
C ASP A 291 -0.69 -20.73 2.95
N GLY A 292 -0.69 -21.26 1.72
CA GLY A 292 -1.63 -22.27 1.24
C GLY A 292 -2.93 -21.72 0.64
N LEU A 293 -3.06 -20.41 0.44
CA LEU A 293 -4.22 -19.78 -0.19
C LEU A 293 -3.93 -19.45 -1.66
N SER A 294 -4.47 -20.24 -2.59
CA SER A 294 -4.44 -19.89 -4.02
C SER A 294 -5.18 -18.56 -4.30
N MET A 295 -4.95 -17.96 -5.46
CA MET A 295 -5.62 -16.70 -5.84
C MET A 295 -7.16 -16.79 -5.76
N PRO A 296 -7.85 -17.84 -6.27
CA PRO A 296 -9.28 -17.99 -6.07
C PRO A 296 -9.70 -18.08 -4.61
N GLN A 297 -8.94 -18.82 -3.78
CA GLN A 297 -9.22 -18.93 -2.35
C GLN A 297 -9.01 -17.61 -1.62
N LEU A 298 -7.96 -16.84 -1.95
CA LEU A 298 -7.73 -15.49 -1.41
C LEU A 298 -8.87 -14.54 -1.76
N CYS A 299 -9.29 -14.49 -3.03
CA CYS A 299 -10.41 -13.65 -3.46
C CYS A 299 -11.71 -14.00 -2.71
N LYS A 300 -12.05 -15.28 -2.64
CA LYS A 300 -13.22 -15.75 -1.91
C LYS A 300 -13.15 -15.38 -0.43
N HIS A 301 -12.01 -15.61 0.20
CA HIS A 301 -11.75 -15.32 1.60
C HIS A 301 -11.98 -13.82 1.91
N LEU A 302 -11.46 -12.93 1.08
CA LEU A 302 -11.62 -11.46 1.25
C LEU A 302 -13.08 -11.01 1.04
N VAL A 303 -13.80 -11.60 0.09
CA VAL A 303 -15.24 -11.36 -0.13
C VAL A 303 -16.06 -11.82 1.09
N GLU A 304 -15.75 -12.99 1.64
CA GLU A 304 -16.40 -13.49 2.85
C GLU A 304 -16.10 -12.61 4.06
N ALA A 305 -14.86 -12.13 4.23
CA ALA A 305 -14.49 -11.17 5.27
C ALA A 305 -15.31 -9.88 5.18
N ALA A 306 -15.47 -9.32 3.98
CA ALA A 306 -16.29 -8.14 3.75
C ALA A 306 -17.78 -8.36 4.07
N THR A 307 -18.28 -9.58 3.87
CA THR A 307 -19.67 -9.94 4.21
C THR A 307 -19.88 -9.94 5.73
N ARG A 308 -18.93 -10.46 6.51
CA ARG A 308 -18.99 -10.50 7.98
C ARG A 308 -18.94 -9.14 8.62
N THR A 309 -18.06 -8.26 8.15
CA THR A 309 -17.76 -6.97 8.80
C THR A 309 -18.95 -6.02 8.83
N HIS A 310 -19.87 -6.12 7.87
CA HIS A 310 -21.04 -5.23 7.83
C HIS A 310 -22.10 -5.60 8.87
N GLN A 311 -22.11 -6.83 9.37
CA GLN A 311 -23.08 -7.27 10.41
C GLN A 311 -22.74 -6.72 11.80
N THR A 312 -21.51 -6.19 11.99
CA THR A 312 -21.03 -5.73 13.29
C THR A 312 -20.98 -4.20 13.43
N ALA A 313 -21.40 -3.43 12.41
CA ALA A 313 -21.48 -1.98 12.52
C ALA A 313 -22.58 -1.61 13.55
N PRO A 314 -22.27 -0.91 14.65
CA PRO A 314 -23.30 -0.51 15.61
C PRO A 314 -24.28 0.41 14.92
N THR A 315 -25.55 0.06 14.96
CA THR A 315 -26.64 0.99 14.74
C THR A 315 -26.52 2.12 15.77
N ARG A 316 -26.19 3.34 15.30
CA ARG A 316 -26.23 4.54 16.13
C ARG A 316 -27.67 4.96 16.37
#